data_25eeacefe0d8362f27bf7641eea1d421
#
_entry.id   25eeacefe0d8362f27bf7641eea1d421
#
_cell.length_a   1.000
_cell.length_b   1.000
_cell.length_c   1.000
_cell.angle_alpha   90.00
_cell.angle_beta   90.00
_cell.angle_gamma   90.00
#
_symmetry.space_group_name_H-M   'P 1'
#
loop_
_entity.id
_entity.type
_entity.pdbx_description
1 polymer ?
#
loop_
_entity_poly.entity_id
_entity_poly.type
_entity_poly.pdbx_seq_one_letter_code
_entity_poly.pdbx_strand_id
1 'polypeptide(L)'
;MANINRVIITGNLTSDPELSSLPSGTSVCKLRVAVNRRYKDSTSGEWVEKPNYFDVKVWGAQGENCANYLSKGRGVAVDGRLEWREWEAQDGSKRQAVEIVADSVQFLGGRGELGGENQYVPAGATAQADADFGSSAADDDIPF
;
A
#
# COMPACT_ATOMS: atom_id res chain seq x y z
N MET A 1 -11.64 27.99 -5.53
CA MET A 1 -10.24 27.58 -5.65
C MET A 1 -10.15 26.05 -5.65
N ALA A 2 -9.41 25.51 -6.54
CA ALA A 2 -9.27 24.05 -6.62
C ALA A 2 -8.03 23.59 -5.86
N ASN A 3 -8.21 22.59 -5.04
CA ASN A 3 -7.13 22.01 -4.28
C ASN A 3 -6.94 20.56 -4.67
N ILE A 4 -5.70 20.15 -4.81
CA ILE A 4 -5.37 18.77 -5.12
C ILE A 4 -4.66 18.19 -3.91
N ASN A 5 -5.17 17.05 -3.45
CA ASN A 5 -4.56 16.33 -2.34
C ASN A 5 -4.63 14.85 -2.67
N ARG A 6 -3.56 14.32 -3.23
CA ARG A 6 -3.54 12.95 -3.70
C ARG A 6 -2.18 12.35 -3.49
N VAL A 7 -2.16 11.12 -3.00
CA VAL A 7 -0.92 10.38 -2.75
C VAL A 7 -1.07 8.99 -3.32
N ILE A 8 -0.09 8.57 -4.08
CA ILE A 8 -0.04 7.20 -4.60
C ILE A 8 1.34 6.67 -4.27
N ILE A 9 1.38 5.58 -3.49
CA ILE A 9 2.66 4.96 -3.14
C ILE A 9 2.56 3.45 -3.29
N THR A 10 3.69 2.84 -3.52
CA THR A 10 3.83 1.40 -3.56
C THR A 10 4.99 1.03 -2.67
N GLY A 11 4.81 0.08 -1.80
CA GLY A 11 5.88 -0.33 -0.91
C GLY A 11 5.52 -1.60 -0.16
N ASN A 12 6.28 -1.88 0.87
CA ASN A 12 6.09 -3.09 1.66
C ASN A 12 5.79 -2.74 3.11
N LEU A 13 4.97 -3.56 3.73
CA LEU A 13 4.64 -3.36 5.14
C LEU A 13 5.85 -3.66 6.02
N THR A 14 6.09 -2.79 6.99
CA THR A 14 7.20 -2.99 7.91
C THR A 14 6.77 -3.73 9.18
N SER A 15 5.45 -3.87 9.38
CA SER A 15 4.91 -4.59 10.51
C SER A 15 3.56 -5.14 10.11
N ASP A 16 3.02 -6.00 10.94
CA ASP A 16 1.67 -6.54 10.69
C ASP A 16 0.66 -5.41 10.83
N PRO A 17 -0.42 -5.45 10.03
CA PRO A 17 -1.47 -4.44 10.14
C PRO A 17 -2.11 -4.44 11.53
N GLU A 18 -2.47 -3.27 12.01
CA GLU A 18 -3.13 -3.14 13.30
C GLU A 18 -4.56 -2.69 13.08
N LEU A 19 -5.49 -3.56 13.41
CA LEU A 19 -6.90 -3.25 13.26
C LEU A 19 -7.47 -2.82 14.60
N SER A 20 -8.21 -1.73 14.60
CA SER A 20 -8.90 -1.29 15.80
C SER A 20 -10.28 -0.80 15.40
N SER A 21 -11.13 -0.61 16.42
CA SER A 21 -12.47 -0.13 16.19
C SER A 21 -12.70 1.11 17.00
N LEU A 22 -13.41 2.06 16.43
CA LEU A 22 -13.81 3.27 17.15
C LEU A 22 -15.07 2.98 17.94
N PRO A 23 -15.37 3.80 18.93
CA PRO A 23 -16.61 3.63 19.70
C PRO A 23 -17.86 3.61 18.81
N SER A 24 -17.78 4.23 17.66
CA SER A 24 -18.89 4.23 16.70
C SER A 24 -19.07 2.89 16.00
N GLY A 25 -18.11 1.97 16.15
CA GLY A 25 -18.16 0.69 15.47
C GLY A 25 -17.40 0.64 14.17
N THR A 26 -16.86 1.76 13.74
CA THR A 26 -16.12 1.81 12.49
C THR A 26 -14.73 1.23 12.69
N SER A 27 -14.31 0.38 11.78
CA SER A 27 -12.98 -0.22 11.82
C SER A 27 -11.96 0.69 11.18
N VAL A 28 -10.76 0.70 11.71
CA VAL A 28 -9.64 1.39 11.08
C VAL A 28 -8.41 0.50 11.21
N CYS A 29 -7.73 0.33 10.11
CA CYS A 29 -6.51 -0.48 10.07
C CYS A 29 -5.33 0.45 9.81
N LYS A 30 -4.32 0.33 10.64
CA LYS A 30 -3.10 1.13 10.48
C LYS A 30 -2.03 0.28 9.84
N LEU A 31 -1.43 0.84 8.81
CA LEU A 31 -0.34 0.20 8.09
C LEU A 31 0.88 1.10 8.16
N ARG A 32 2.04 0.47 8.22
CA ARG A 32 3.27 1.23 8.08
C ARG A 32 3.99 0.70 6.86
N VAL A 33 4.12 1.57 5.87
CA VAL A 33 4.61 1.18 4.55
C VAL A 33 5.98 1.80 4.32
N ALA A 34 6.93 0.97 3.91
CA ALA A 34 8.26 1.43 3.55
C ALA A 34 8.34 1.55 2.04
N VAL A 35 8.67 2.73 1.58
CA VAL A 35 8.86 3.01 0.17
C VAL A 35 10.33 3.31 -0.02
N ASN A 36 11.03 2.48 -0.77
CA ASN A 36 12.45 2.67 -0.94
C ASN A 36 12.74 3.77 -1.94
N ARG A 37 13.58 4.68 -1.52
CA ARG A 37 14.04 5.73 -2.40
C ARG A 37 15.47 5.42 -2.78
N ARG A 38 15.75 5.53 -4.06
CA ARG A 38 17.09 5.25 -4.55
C ARG A 38 17.68 6.53 -5.12
N TYR A 39 18.87 6.83 -4.70
CA TYR A 39 19.54 8.04 -5.19
C TYR A 39 21.04 7.79 -5.26
N LYS A 40 21.69 8.65 -6.05
CA LYS A 40 23.13 8.55 -6.21
C LYS A 40 23.80 9.50 -5.22
N ASP A 41 24.71 8.94 -4.43
CA ASP A 41 25.44 9.75 -3.47
C ASP A 41 26.47 10.60 -4.20
N SER A 42 26.38 11.91 -4.03
CA SER A 42 27.26 12.83 -4.72
C SER A 42 28.70 12.70 -4.23
N THR A 43 28.92 12.22 -3.02
CA THR A 43 30.27 12.10 -2.48
C THR A 43 30.96 10.85 -2.98
N SER A 44 30.31 9.69 -2.91
CA SER A 44 30.93 8.43 -3.28
C SER A 44 30.63 8.02 -4.71
N GLY A 45 29.60 8.62 -5.33
CA GLY A 45 29.17 8.22 -6.67
C GLY A 45 28.41 6.92 -6.69
N GLU A 46 28.14 6.33 -5.56
CA GLU A 46 27.44 5.07 -5.52
C GLU A 46 25.96 5.26 -5.30
N TRP A 47 25.19 4.25 -5.74
CA TRP A 47 23.75 4.27 -5.54
C TRP A 47 23.42 3.85 -4.12
N VAL A 48 22.58 4.63 -3.46
CA VAL A 48 22.18 4.38 -2.09
C VAL A 48 20.67 4.19 -2.06
N GLU A 49 20.24 3.20 -1.30
CA GLU A 49 18.82 2.94 -1.15
C GLU A 49 18.42 3.28 0.28
N LYS A 50 17.39 4.09 0.42
CA LYS A 50 16.94 4.54 1.73
C LYS A 50 15.43 4.35 1.83
N PRO A 51 14.95 3.69 2.88
CA PRO A 51 13.51 3.53 3.05
C PRO A 51 12.88 4.79 3.61
N ASN A 52 11.70 5.10 3.10
CA ASN A 52 10.86 6.15 3.66
C ASN A 52 9.63 5.47 4.24
N TYR A 53 9.30 5.81 5.48
CA TYR A 53 8.22 5.15 6.18
C TYR A 53 7.01 6.06 6.24
N PHE A 54 5.86 5.53 5.87
CA PHE A 54 4.61 6.28 5.88
C PHE A 54 3.55 5.54 6.66
N ASP A 55 2.83 6.28 7.48
CA ASP A 55 1.70 5.71 8.20
C ASP A 55 0.44 5.88 7.36
N VAL A 56 -0.29 4.80 7.20
CA VAL A 56 -1.49 4.77 6.37
C VAL A 56 -2.65 4.27 7.20
N LYS A 57 -3.79 4.95 7.09
CA LYS A 57 -5.02 4.51 7.73
C LYS A 57 -5.98 4.03 6.65
N VAL A 58 -6.57 2.88 6.89
CA VAL A 58 -7.54 2.30 5.97
C VAL A 58 -8.82 2.08 6.76
N TRP A 59 -9.89 2.73 6.33
CA TRP A 59 -11.15 2.72 7.08
C TRP A 59 -12.10 1.66 6.56
N GLY A 60 -12.94 1.14 7.47
CA GLY A 60 -14.07 0.31 7.10
C GLY A 60 -13.69 -1.10 6.64
N ALA A 61 -14.49 -1.65 5.76
CA ALA A 61 -14.30 -3.03 5.31
C ALA A 61 -12.96 -3.24 4.64
N GLN A 62 -12.47 -2.24 3.92
CA GLN A 62 -11.18 -2.35 3.29
C GLN A 62 -10.07 -2.48 4.33
N GLY A 63 -10.21 -1.77 5.45
CA GLY A 63 -9.26 -1.92 6.55
C GLY A 63 -9.30 -3.30 7.16
N GLU A 64 -10.48 -3.88 7.28
CA GLU A 64 -10.61 -5.24 7.78
C GLU A 64 -9.96 -6.24 6.84
N ASN A 65 -10.11 -6.03 5.54
CA ASN A 65 -9.45 -6.89 4.57
C ASN A 65 -7.93 -6.78 4.67
N CYS A 66 -7.42 -5.58 4.90
CA CYS A 66 -5.99 -5.41 5.09
C CYS A 66 -5.51 -6.21 6.30
N ALA A 67 -6.25 -6.13 7.39
CA ALA A 67 -5.85 -6.86 8.60
C ALA A 67 -5.92 -8.37 8.40
N ASN A 68 -6.87 -8.85 7.60
CA ASN A 68 -7.05 -10.28 7.40
C ASN A 68 -6.06 -10.89 6.42
N TYR A 69 -5.64 -10.14 5.42
CA TYR A 69 -4.88 -10.73 4.32
C TYR A 69 -3.45 -10.22 4.20
N LEU A 70 -3.09 -9.17 4.91
CA LEU A 70 -1.74 -8.64 4.83
C LEU A 70 -0.94 -9.00 6.06
N SER A 71 0.37 -9.03 5.89
CA SER A 71 1.28 -9.25 7.00
C SER A 71 2.58 -8.53 6.70
N LYS A 72 3.44 -8.48 7.69
CA LYS A 72 4.74 -7.84 7.55
C LYS A 72 5.44 -8.35 6.29
N GLY A 73 5.97 -7.45 5.51
CA GLY A 73 6.72 -7.78 4.30
C GLY A 73 5.91 -7.81 3.03
N ARG A 74 4.58 -7.78 3.14
CA ARG A 74 3.74 -7.84 1.94
C ARG A 74 3.76 -6.52 1.20
N GLY A 75 3.67 -6.59 -0.11
CA GLY A 75 3.63 -5.42 -0.95
C GLY A 75 2.22 -4.87 -1.10
N VAL A 76 2.10 -3.56 -1.10
CA VAL A 76 0.81 -2.90 -1.27
C VAL A 76 0.98 -1.67 -2.13
N ALA A 77 -0.08 -1.31 -2.82
CA ALA A 77 -0.20 -0.04 -3.52
C ALA A 77 -1.32 0.73 -2.85
N VAL A 78 -1.03 1.94 -2.43
CA VAL A 78 -1.98 2.78 -1.69
C VAL A 78 -2.28 4.02 -2.51
N ASP A 79 -3.56 4.32 -2.66
CA ASP A 79 -4.03 5.51 -3.34
C ASP A 79 -4.90 6.25 -2.35
N GLY A 80 -4.53 7.45 -1.97
CA GLY A 80 -5.29 8.18 -0.99
C GLY A 80 -4.93 9.65 -0.94
N ARG A 81 -5.04 10.21 0.24
CA ARG A 81 -4.76 11.64 0.43
C ARG A 81 -4.00 11.82 1.73
N LEU A 82 -3.38 12.98 1.85
CA LEU A 82 -2.68 13.34 3.09
C LEU A 82 -3.68 13.95 4.06
N GLU A 83 -3.50 13.63 5.32
CA GLU A 83 -4.28 14.23 6.38
C GLU A 83 -3.32 14.74 7.44
N TRP A 84 -3.48 16.00 7.80
CA TRP A 84 -2.66 16.62 8.82
C TRP A 84 -3.47 16.73 10.09
N ARG A 85 -2.86 16.41 11.21
CA ARG A 85 -3.51 16.58 12.49
C ARG A 85 -2.54 17.14 13.51
N GLU A 86 -3.10 17.83 14.47
CA GLU A 86 -2.33 18.46 15.52
C GLU A 86 -2.99 18.13 16.86
N TRP A 87 -2.17 17.88 17.85
CA TRP A 87 -2.70 17.62 19.20
C TRP A 87 -1.70 18.15 20.21
N GLU A 88 -2.17 18.28 21.44
CA GLU A 88 -1.32 18.73 22.53
C GLU A 88 -0.87 17.51 23.31
N ALA A 89 0.45 17.38 23.49
CA ALA A 89 1.01 16.28 24.23
C ALA A 89 0.84 16.50 25.73
N GLN A 90 1.09 15.46 26.48
CA GLN A 90 0.91 15.54 27.95
C GLN A 90 1.82 16.58 28.57
N ASP A 91 2.96 16.86 27.98
CA ASP A 91 3.88 17.87 28.51
C ASP A 91 3.50 19.28 28.06
N GLY A 92 2.37 19.46 27.41
CA GLY A 92 1.90 20.77 26.99
C GLY A 92 2.43 21.22 25.63
N SER A 93 3.31 20.45 25.02
CA SER A 93 3.84 20.83 23.72
C SER A 93 2.86 20.46 22.62
N LYS A 94 2.87 21.23 21.54
CA LYS A 94 2.03 20.90 20.38
C LYS A 94 2.75 19.93 19.49
N ARG A 95 2.04 18.92 19.06
CA ARG A 95 2.57 17.89 18.17
C ARG A 95 1.71 17.84 16.92
N GLN A 96 2.33 17.46 15.84
CA GLN A 96 1.61 17.33 14.58
C GLN A 96 2.10 16.13 13.81
N ALA A 97 1.25 15.60 12.98
CA ALA A 97 1.59 14.44 12.17
C ALA A 97 0.85 14.51 10.86
N VAL A 98 1.47 13.94 9.83
CA VAL A 98 0.86 13.81 8.52
C VAL A 98 0.73 12.33 8.25
N GLU A 99 -0.48 11.91 7.93
CA GLU A 99 -0.75 10.52 7.64
C GLU A 99 -1.44 10.40 6.30
N ILE A 100 -1.42 9.22 5.73
CA ILE A 100 -2.12 8.95 4.48
C ILE A 100 -3.41 8.25 4.83
N VAL A 101 -4.53 8.79 4.32
CA VAL A 101 -5.82 8.13 4.45
C VAL A 101 -6.09 7.46 3.11
N ALA A 102 -6.14 6.14 3.11
CA ALA A 102 -6.27 5.39 1.88
C ALA A 102 -7.69 5.39 1.37
N ASP A 103 -7.86 5.70 0.10
CA ASP A 103 -9.13 5.49 -0.58
C ASP A 103 -9.16 4.09 -1.16
N SER A 104 -8.01 3.57 -1.55
CA SER A 104 -7.91 2.25 -2.16
C SER A 104 -6.57 1.64 -1.81
N VAL A 105 -6.59 0.36 -1.45
CA VAL A 105 -5.38 -0.40 -1.18
C VAL A 105 -5.42 -1.64 -2.06
N GLN A 106 -4.38 -1.83 -2.85
CA GLN A 106 -4.27 -3.01 -3.68
C GLN A 106 -3.17 -3.89 -3.12
N PHE A 107 -3.46 -5.16 -2.99
CA PHE A 107 -2.50 -6.12 -2.48
C PHE A 107 -1.66 -6.61 -3.64
N LEU A 108 -0.37 -6.37 -3.55
CA LEU A 108 0.55 -6.81 -4.59
C LEU A 108 1.02 -8.21 -4.26
N GLY A 109 1.31 -8.98 -5.27
CA GLY A 109 1.76 -10.34 -5.06
C GLY A 109 3.03 -10.38 -4.26
N GLY A 110 3.07 -11.31 -3.37
CA GLY A 110 4.30 -11.56 -2.66
C GLY A 110 5.26 -12.21 -3.62
N ARG A 111 6.52 -12.14 -3.28
CA ARG A 111 7.39 -12.81 -4.05
C ARG A 111 7.17 -14.18 -3.98
N GLY A 112 6.87 -14.65 -4.31
CA GLY A 112 6.51 -15.91 -4.10
C GLY A 112 5.20 -16.25 -3.90
N GLU A 113 5.45 -15.99 -3.65
CA GLU A 113 4.51 -16.38 -3.70
C GLU A 113 3.71 -16.29 -4.35
N LEU A 114 4.31 -16.53 -4.52
CA LEU A 114 3.69 -16.52 -5.16
C LEU A 114 2.81 -16.35 -5.53
N GLY A 115 3.09 -16.48 -5.38
CA GLY A 115 2.27 -16.51 -5.64
C GLY A 115 1.47 -16.14 -5.84
N GLY A 116 1.52 -16.16 -5.75
CA GLY A 116 0.69 -16.06 -6.01
C GLY A 116 0.01 -15.77 -6.39
N GLU A 117 0.27 -15.98 -6.60
CA GLU A 117 -0.37 -15.93 -7.01
C GLU A 117 -1.32 -15.63 -7.23
N ASN A 118 -1.21 -15.86 -7.04
CA ASN A 118 -2.08 -15.74 -7.22
C ASN A 118 -3.02 -15.25 -7.38
N GLN A 119 -3.01 -15.19 -7.39
CA GLN A 119 -3.81 -14.84 -7.54
C GLN A 119 -4.71 -13.94 -7.73
N TYR A 120 -4.75 -13.55 -7.76
CA TYR A 120 -5.59 -12.80 -7.94
C TYR A 120 -6.23 -12.76 -9.07
N VAL A 121 -6.33 -13.06 -9.27
CA VAL A 121 -6.89 -13.15 -10.20
C VAL A 121 -7.95 -13.00 -10.47
N PRO A 122 -8.28 -13.01 -10.50
CA PRO A 122 -9.19 -13.03 -10.71
C PRO A 122 -9.95 -13.44 -11.15
N ALA A 123 -9.99 -13.51 -10.94
CA ALA A 123 -10.82 -13.96 -11.17
C ALA A 123 -11.21 -14.50 -12.23
N GLY A 124 -11.21 -14.90 -12.27
CA GLY A 124 -11.61 -15.53 -13.10
C GLY A 124 -11.54 -15.30 -14.23
N ALA A 125 -11.17 -15.07 -14.19
CA ALA A 125 -11.11 -15.01 -14.98
C ALA A 125 -10.73 -15.43 -15.61
N THR A 126 -10.64 -15.82 -15.57
CA THR A 126 -10.47 -16.28 -16.05
C THR A 126 -10.29 -16.97 -16.50
N ALA A 127 -10.03 -17.22 -16.23
CA ALA A 127 -9.77 -18.03 -16.49
C ALA A 127 -9.69 -18.75 -17.46
N GLN A 128 -9.78 -19.23 -17.63
CA GLN A 128 -9.79 -19.96 -18.46
C GLN A 128 -9.71 -19.66 -19.66
N ALA A 129 -10.13 -19.39 -19.77
CA ALA A 129 -10.20 -19.03 -21.02
C ALA A 129 -8.99 -18.62 -21.55
N ASP A 130 -8.54 -18.23 -20.91
CA ASP A 130 -7.53 -17.92 -21.25
C ASP A 130 -6.67 -18.74 -21.79
N ALA A 131 -6.88 -19.53 -21.44
CA ALA A 131 -5.98 -20.40 -21.88
C ALA A 131 -5.85 -20.34 -23.30
N ASP A 132 -6.68 -20.43 -23.89
CA ASP A 132 -6.54 -20.52 -25.17
C ASP A 132 -6.11 -19.36 -25.76
N PHE A 133 -6.44 -18.55 -25.51
CA PHE A 133 -6.15 -17.48 -26.10
C PHE A 133 -4.94 -17.12 -25.96
N GLY A 134 -4.65 -17.41 -24.99
CA GLY A 134 -3.53 -17.11 -24.76
C GLY A 134 -2.68 -17.39 -25.75
N SER A 135 -2.82 -17.97 -26.12
CA SER A 135 -1.92 -18.24 -26.93
C SER A 135 -1.75 -17.12 -27.75
N SER A 136 -2.19 -16.70 -28.04
CA SER A 136 -1.93 -15.76 -28.71
C SER A 136 -1.45 -14.69 -28.37
N ALA A 137 -1.39 -14.71 -28.09
CA ALA A 137 -1.07 -13.79 -28.01
C ALA A 137 -0.52 -13.03 -27.69
N ALA A 138 -0.45 -13.33 -27.68
CA ALA A 138 -0.12 -12.80 -27.51
C ALA A 138 0.45 -12.03 -27.29
N ASP A 139 0.52 -12.41 -27.32
CA ASP A 139 0.96 -11.94 -27.25
C ASP A 139 1.37 -11.00 -27.14
N ASP A 140 1.45 -11.27 -27.28
CA ASP A 140 1.85 -10.63 -27.41
C ASP A 140 2.14 -9.59 -27.22
N ASP A 141 2.01 -9.74 -27.15
CA ASP A 141 2.25 -8.90 -27.17
C ASP A 141 2.37 -7.88 -26.61
N ILE A 142 2.00 -8.00 -26.22
CA ILE A 142 2.01 -7.07 -25.75
C ILE A 142 2.60 -6.27 -25.28
N PRO A 143 2.83 -6.04 -25.29
CA PRO A 143 3.61 -5.28 -24.95
C PRO A 143 3.66 -4.35 -24.17
N PHE A 144 3.43 -4.12 -23.77
CA PHE A 144 3.40 -3.26 -23.16
C PHE A 144 4.05 -3.00 -22.74
#